data_a7db9b3dad8b43b19456f349ea63bfae
#
_entry.id   a7db9b3dad8b43b19456f349ea63bfae
#
_cell.length_a   1.000
_cell.length_b   1.000
_cell.length_c   1.000
_cell.angle_alpha   90.00
_cell.angle_beta   90.00
_cell.angle_gamma   90.00
#
_symmetry.space_group_name_H-M   'P 1'
#
loop_
_entity.id
_entity.type
_entity.pdbx_description
1 polymer ?
#
loop_
_entity_poly.entity_id
_entity_poly.type
_entity_poly.pdbx_seq_one_letter_code
_entity_poly.pdbx_strand_id
1 'polypeptide(L)'
;HMLKAKPFIEVTLNVMEIEQGTGRNEGRLGAFVCKGTDGDKTIEVNVGSGFSDQQRDDFWMQRDKIVNQLVEVRGDAVTQNQDGTYSLRFPRFKTFRGFELGEKI
;
A
#
# COMPACT_ATOMS: atom_id res chain seq x y z
N HIS A 1 28.32 -12.31 6.89
CA HIS A 1 28.03 -12.12 6.87
C HIS A 1 27.34 -11.91 6.83
N MET A 2 27.30 -11.90 6.81
CA MET A 2 26.75 -11.58 6.85
C MET A 2 25.68 -11.36 6.44
N LEU A 3 25.42 -11.53 6.42
CA LEU A 3 24.43 -11.41 5.98
C LEU A 3 23.51 -10.81 6.67
N LYS A 4 23.06 -9.95 6.48
CA LYS A 4 22.27 -9.36 7.23
C LYS A 4 20.94 -9.40 6.79
N ALA A 5 19.92 -9.62 7.62
CA ALA A 5 18.53 -9.58 7.29
C ALA A 5 18.17 -8.19 6.81
N LYS A 6 17.20 -8.13 5.91
CA LYS A 6 16.72 -6.84 5.48
C LYS A 6 15.97 -6.17 6.63
N PRO A 7 16.07 -4.86 6.75
CA PRO A 7 15.35 -4.16 7.80
C PRO A 7 13.84 -4.08 7.53
N PHE A 8 13.41 -4.44 6.34
CA PHE A 8 12.00 -4.38 6.00
C PHE A 8 11.70 -5.34 4.87
N ILE A 9 10.41 -5.54 4.64
CA ILE A 9 9.92 -6.42 3.59
C ILE A 9 9.20 -5.56 2.57
N GLU A 10 9.36 -5.87 1.29
CA GLU A 10 8.64 -5.19 0.22
C GLU A 10 7.82 -6.21 -0.53
N VAL A 11 6.57 -5.90 -0.76
CA VAL A 11 5.69 -6.77 -1.54
C VAL A 11 4.94 -5.93 -2.56
N THR A 12 4.53 -6.57 -3.64
CA THR A 12 3.73 -5.92 -4.67
C THR A 12 2.30 -6.40 -4.52
N LEU A 13 1.38 -5.46 -4.38
CA LEU A 13 -0.03 -5.75 -4.16
C LEU A 13 -0.87 -4.93 -5.11
N ASN A 14 -2.12 -5.37 -5.30
CA ASN A 14 -3.10 -4.60 -6.07
C ASN A 14 -3.86 -3.70 -5.12
N VAL A 15 -4.15 -2.49 -5.57
CA VAL A 15 -5.03 -1.59 -4.83
C VAL A 15 -6.46 -2.01 -5.15
N MET A 16 -7.16 -2.52 -4.15
CA MET A 16 -8.52 -2.99 -4.33
C MET A 16 -9.54 -1.88 -4.08
N GLU A 17 -9.27 -1.05 -3.09
CA GLU A 17 -10.14 0.05 -2.73
C GLU A 17 -9.30 1.17 -2.15
N ILE A 18 -9.91 2.34 -2.11
CA ILE A 18 -9.27 3.51 -1.52
C ILE A 18 -10.22 4.04 -0.47
N GLU A 19 -9.71 4.24 0.73
CA GLU A 19 -10.51 4.76 1.84
C GLU A 19 -10.22 6.22 2.04
N GLN A 20 -11.26 6.96 2.35
CA GLN A 20 -11.12 8.38 2.64
C GLN A 20 -10.54 8.55 4.03
N GLY A 21 -9.70 9.56 4.20
CA GLY A 21 -9.17 9.86 5.51
C GLY A 21 -10.24 10.42 6.42
N THR A 22 -9.89 10.50 7.69
CA THR A 22 -10.80 11.04 8.69
C THR A 22 -10.12 12.19 9.41
N GLY A 23 -10.90 12.98 10.13
CA GLY A 23 -10.36 14.11 10.82
C GLY A 23 -9.75 15.10 9.87
N ARG A 24 -8.51 15.44 10.09
CA ARG A 24 -7.87 16.44 9.25
C ARG A 24 -7.61 15.96 7.83
N ASN A 25 -7.73 14.65 7.58
CA ASN A 25 -7.54 14.11 6.25
C ASN A 25 -8.85 13.86 5.53
N GLU A 26 -9.95 14.37 6.06
CA GLU A 26 -11.22 14.22 5.41
C GLU A 26 -11.18 14.90 4.04
N GLY A 27 -11.63 14.20 3.00
CA GLY A 27 -11.52 14.71 1.65
C GLY A 27 -10.20 14.41 0.99
N ARG A 28 -9.34 13.63 1.66
CA ARG A 28 -8.06 13.23 1.12
C ARG A 28 -7.91 11.73 1.28
N LEU A 29 -6.85 11.20 0.70
CA LEU A 29 -6.58 9.78 0.83
C LEU A 29 -6.33 9.41 2.28
N GLY A 30 -7.02 8.41 2.76
CA GLY A 30 -6.77 7.86 4.08
C GLY A 30 -5.88 6.63 4.00
N ALA A 31 -6.27 5.66 3.18
CA ALA A 31 -5.51 4.42 3.06
C ALA A 31 -5.84 3.74 1.75
N PHE A 32 -4.91 2.92 1.28
CA PHE A 32 -5.19 1.98 0.19
C PHE A 32 -5.50 0.63 0.82
N VAL A 33 -6.57 0.01 0.36
CA VAL A 33 -6.85 -1.38 0.73
C VAL A 33 -6.20 -2.22 -0.35
N CYS A 34 -5.13 -2.92 0.01
CA CYS A 34 -4.32 -3.65 -0.94
C CYS A 34 -4.42 -5.14 -0.72
N LYS A 35 -4.36 -5.90 -1.80
CA LYS A 35 -4.43 -7.34 -1.72
C LYS A 35 -3.57 -7.94 -2.83
N GLY A 36 -2.93 -9.04 -2.54
CA GLY A 36 -2.14 -9.74 -3.52
C GLY A 36 -1.76 -11.10 -3.02
N THR A 37 -1.08 -11.85 -3.87
CA THR A 37 -0.60 -13.16 -3.48
C THR A 37 0.91 -13.19 -3.62
N ASP A 38 1.54 -13.94 -2.73
CA ASP A 38 2.96 -14.13 -2.76
C ASP A 38 3.17 -15.63 -2.57
N GLY A 39 3.30 -16.35 -3.68
CA GLY A 39 3.35 -17.78 -3.62
C GLY A 39 2.01 -18.32 -3.15
N ASP A 40 2.00 -19.03 -2.05
CA ASP A 40 0.78 -19.61 -1.51
C ASP A 40 0.08 -18.69 -0.52
N LYS A 41 0.61 -17.49 -0.30
CA LYS A 41 0.07 -16.61 0.73
C LYS A 41 -0.75 -15.51 0.11
N THR A 42 -1.91 -15.27 0.67
CA THR A 42 -2.73 -14.13 0.29
C THR A 42 -2.48 -13.01 1.29
N ILE A 43 -2.03 -11.86 0.82
CA ILE A 43 -1.70 -10.73 1.68
C ILE A 43 -2.75 -9.67 1.49
N GLU A 44 -3.33 -9.21 2.59
CA GLU A 44 -4.31 -8.14 2.60
C GLU A 44 -3.87 -7.13 3.63
N VAL A 45 -3.74 -5.89 3.22
CA VAL A 45 -3.24 -4.88 4.13
C VAL A 45 -3.80 -3.52 3.75
N ASN A 46 -4.07 -2.72 4.77
CA ASN A 46 -4.45 -1.33 4.56
C ASN A 46 -3.22 -0.47 4.77
N VAL A 47 -2.87 0.31 3.77
CA VAL A 47 -1.67 1.13 3.79
C VAL A 47 -2.08 2.58 3.98
N GLY A 48 -1.86 3.10 5.15
CA GLY A 48 -2.23 4.47 5.47
C GLY A 48 -1.05 5.36 5.79
N SER A 49 0.16 4.93 5.51
CA SER A 49 1.37 5.69 5.79
C SER A 49 2.26 5.72 4.56
N GLY A 50 3.24 6.61 4.57
CA GLY A 50 4.17 6.73 3.47
C GLY A 50 3.75 7.75 2.44
N PHE A 51 2.71 8.51 2.72
CA PHE A 51 2.20 9.52 1.79
C PHE A 51 2.51 10.91 2.32
N SER A 52 2.87 11.82 1.41
CA SER A 52 2.95 13.21 1.77
C SER A 52 1.56 13.82 1.63
N ASP A 53 1.41 15.04 2.13
CA ASP A 53 0.13 15.75 2.00
C ASP A 53 -0.23 15.92 0.54
N GLN A 54 0.75 16.27 -0.28
CA GLN A 54 0.51 16.43 -1.71
C GLN A 54 0.06 15.13 -2.32
N GLN A 55 0.69 14.03 -1.95
CA GLN A 55 0.32 12.73 -2.49
C GLN A 55 -1.09 12.34 -2.06
N ARG A 56 -1.46 12.66 -0.84
CA ARG A 56 -2.80 12.33 -0.38
C ARG A 56 -3.87 13.06 -1.21
N ASP A 57 -3.62 14.30 -1.55
CA ASP A 57 -4.54 15.05 -2.39
C ASP A 57 -4.58 14.49 -3.80
N ASP A 58 -3.41 14.27 -4.39
CA ASP A 58 -3.33 13.80 -5.77
C ASP A 58 -3.94 12.41 -5.91
N PHE A 59 -3.63 11.52 -4.99
CA PHE A 59 -4.14 10.16 -5.08
C PHE A 59 -5.64 10.13 -4.88
N TRP A 60 -6.16 10.98 -4.00
CA TRP A 60 -7.59 11.02 -3.79
C TRP A 60 -8.31 11.49 -5.05
N MET A 61 -7.77 12.49 -5.73
CA MET A 61 -8.38 12.99 -6.93
C MET A 61 -8.32 11.99 -8.08
N GLN A 62 -7.31 11.13 -8.07
CA GLN A 62 -7.14 10.17 -9.15
C GLN A 62 -7.44 8.75 -8.70
N ARG A 63 -8.25 8.61 -7.67
CA ARG A 63 -8.50 7.29 -7.10
C ARG A 63 -9.08 6.30 -8.09
N ASP A 64 -9.86 6.77 -9.05
CA ASP A 64 -10.43 5.87 -10.05
C ASP A 64 -9.36 5.25 -10.91
N LYS A 65 -8.25 5.93 -11.09
CA LYS A 65 -7.15 5.41 -11.87
C LYS A 65 -6.24 4.50 -11.06
N ILE A 66 -6.26 4.66 -9.77
CA ILE A 66 -5.36 3.92 -8.89
C ILE A 66 -5.91 2.55 -8.55
N VAL A 67 -7.21 2.42 -8.44
CA VAL A 67 -7.82 1.13 -8.14
C VAL A 67 -7.42 0.12 -9.20
N ASN A 68 -7.01 -1.06 -8.78
CA ASN A 68 -6.55 -2.16 -9.63
C ASN A 68 -5.14 -1.96 -10.17
N GLN A 69 -4.42 -0.97 -9.67
CA GLN A 69 -3.02 -0.80 -10.04
C GLN A 69 -2.12 -1.55 -9.06
N LEU A 70 -0.95 -1.90 -9.52
CA LEU A 70 0.03 -2.54 -8.66
C LEU A 70 0.79 -1.49 -7.87
N VAL A 71 1.04 -1.79 -6.62
CA VAL A 71 1.74 -0.87 -5.75
C VAL A 71 2.73 -1.67 -4.92
N GLU A 72 3.88 -1.08 -4.66
CA GLU A 72 4.86 -1.68 -3.78
C GLU A 72 4.63 -1.15 -2.37
N VAL A 73 4.50 -2.07 -1.44
CA VAL A 73 4.25 -1.75 -0.04
C VAL A 73 5.39 -2.30 0.77
N ARG A 74 5.85 -1.50 1.71
CA ARG A 74 6.96 -1.86 2.58
C ARG A 74 6.43 -2.09 3.98
N GLY A 75 6.93 -3.11 4.64
CA GLY A 75 6.52 -3.40 6.01
C GLY A 75 7.67 -3.98 6.80
N ASP A 76 7.51 -4.06 8.10
CA ASP A 76 8.56 -4.60 8.95
C ASP A 76 8.56 -6.11 8.95
N ALA A 77 7.41 -6.72 8.90
CA ALA A 77 7.29 -8.18 8.95
C ALA A 77 5.94 -8.60 8.41
N VAL A 78 5.86 -9.86 8.03
CA VAL A 78 4.60 -10.45 7.59
C VAL A 78 3.95 -11.10 8.81
N THR A 79 2.68 -10.83 9.04
CA THR A 79 1.93 -11.45 10.12
C THR A 79 0.79 -12.26 9.55
N GLN A 80 0.37 -13.28 10.25
CA GLN A 80 -0.71 -14.14 9.80
C GLN A 80 -1.99 -13.78 10.55
N ASN A 81 -3.08 -13.63 9.80
CA ASN A 81 -4.38 -13.33 10.39
C ASN A 81 -5.09 -14.63 10.74
N GLN A 82 -6.14 -14.52 11.51
CA GLN A 82 -6.85 -15.71 11.96
C GLN A 82 -7.57 -16.43 10.84
N ASP A 83 -7.93 -15.71 9.79
CA ASP A 83 -8.67 -16.32 8.68
C ASP A 83 -7.75 -16.93 7.63
N GLY A 84 -6.46 -16.98 7.89
CA GLY A 84 -5.53 -17.60 6.96
C GLY A 84 -4.85 -16.64 6.01
N THR A 85 -5.26 -15.38 6.00
CA THR A 85 -4.57 -14.40 5.17
C THR A 85 -3.41 -13.81 5.95
N TYR A 86 -2.62 -13.01 5.27
CA TYR A 86 -1.44 -12.40 5.85
C TYR A 86 -1.52 -10.90 5.73
N SER A 87 -0.83 -10.21 6.60
CA SER A 87 -0.74 -8.76 6.58
C SER A 87 0.69 -8.35 6.79
N LEU A 88 0.97 -7.06 6.64
CA LEU A 88 2.28 -6.53 6.94
C LEU A 88 2.20 -5.71 8.21
N ARG A 89 3.24 -5.79 9.02
CA ARG A 89 3.36 -5.00 10.22
C ARG A 89 3.92 -3.64 9.82
N PHE A 90 3.26 -2.57 10.23
CA PHE A 90 3.66 -1.19 9.92
C PHE A 90 3.80 -0.99 8.42
N PRO A 91 2.73 -1.25 7.64
CA PRO A 91 2.83 -1.11 6.19
C PRO A 91 2.95 0.34 5.77
N ARG A 92 3.73 0.58 4.72
CA ARG A 92 3.92 1.91 4.18
C ARG A 92 3.91 1.84 2.67
N PHE A 93 3.38 2.89 2.07
CA PHE A 93 3.42 3.02 0.62
C PHE A 93 4.85 3.34 0.19
N LYS A 94 5.31 2.69 -0.86
CA LYS A 94 6.60 3.01 -1.42
C LYS A 94 6.44 3.67 -2.78
N THR A 95 5.84 2.99 -3.73
CA THR A 95 5.67 3.53 -5.07
C THR A 95 4.68 2.65 -5.82
N PHE A 96 4.23 3.13 -6.95
CA PHE A 96 3.44 2.32 -7.86
C PHE A 96 4.37 1.50 -8.73
N ARG A 97 3.91 0.31 -9.12
CA ARG A 97 4.70 -0.54 -9.95
C ARG A 97 4.02 -0.66 -11.29
N GLY A 98 4.66 -0.15 -12.32
CA GLY A 98 4.11 -0.19 -13.65
C GLY A 98 3.03 0.83 -13.91
N PHE A 99 2.83 1.75 -12.98
CA PHE A 99 1.85 2.82 -13.14
C PHE A 99 2.48 4.09 -12.61
N GLU A 100 2.43 5.14 -13.38
CA GLU A 100 3.02 6.40 -12.96
C GLU A 100 1.96 7.46 -12.92
N LEU A 101 1.67 7.90 -11.73
CA LEU A 101 0.68 8.90 -11.51
C LEU A 101 1.34 10.25 -11.60
N GLY A 102 0.75 11.14 -12.28
CA GLY A 102 1.29 12.47 -12.38
C GLY A 102 2.40 12.60 -13.36
N GLU A 103 2.66 11.55 -14.10
CA GLU A 103 3.72 11.62 -14.94
C GLU A 103 3.51 12.50 -16.02
N LYS A 104 2.80 12.60 -16.30
CA LYS A 104 2.73 13.43 -17.12
C LYS A 104 2.19 14.45 -17.01
N ILE A 105 2.20 14.50 -16.48
CA ILE A 105 1.72 15.55 -16.12
C ILE A 105 2.42 16.61 -16.28
#